data_aeb2f12ff74e260dda5ad5590ec28c28
#
_entry.id   aeb2f12ff74e260dda5ad5590ec28c28
#
_cell.length_a   1.000
_cell.length_b   1.000
_cell.length_c   1.000
_cell.angle_alpha   90.00
_cell.angle_beta   90.00
_cell.angle_gamma   90.00
#
_symmetry.space_group_name_H-M   'P 1'
#
loop_
_entity.id
_entity.type
_entity.pdbx_description
1 polymer ?
#
loop_
_entity_poly.entity_id
_entity_poly.type
_entity_poly.pdbx_seq_one_letter_code
_entity_poly.pdbx_strand_id
1 'polypeptide(L)'
;MKLLWPCVVYVASILTSLAAPQKGDVIFATDFEGTNALTGWLGPAKLAPGFQGGHSLCVEKAALAQITLPVEGVRGCVLGFSAMIKAENVSEKPKPWNGVKFMAPIITPGDKQWPAATLDTGSFDWKRCAFSARVPADATKLTLCLGLEAVTGKAWFDDVRVIVRRLPFVPASARTAAGPVFKGHDLPRLRGAMIRPGIDEAGLRTFGQEWNANLIRWQLTRHAKRGETSFTLSDYDAWLESELTKLDAALPLCEKYGLLVVVDLHSPPGGKRTVSGYVGSDGGLFTDKAAQDKFIEVWRKMARRYKDSRAVWGYDLANEPVEDEVAELAADWQELAARAARAVRAIDRKHAIIIEPAQWGDPKGLKELRPLDVPGVVYSVHMYLPHAFTHQGVHDKSGKQWAYPGEIAGKRWDKAALEAALQPAVEFQQRYGAHIYIGEFSAIRWAPKGSAYRYLRDVIEIFESHGWDWTYHAFREWSGWSVEHGEDKANTQPSPTPTEREKLLREWFAKNRKPAWHRAP
;
A
#
# COMPACT_ATOMS: atom_id res chain seq x y z
N MET A 1 -46.31 7.61 -3.79
CA MET A 1 -46.30 6.16 -3.46
C MET A 1 -45.10 5.95 -2.55
N LYS A 2 -45.31 5.93 -1.24
CA LYS A 2 -44.23 5.75 -0.24
C LYS A 2 -43.89 4.25 -0.20
N LEU A 3 -42.67 3.90 -0.58
CA LEU A 3 -42.13 2.54 -0.35
C LEU A 3 -41.82 2.41 1.15
N LEU A 4 -42.64 1.65 1.83
CA LEU A 4 -42.37 1.16 3.18
C LEU A 4 -41.28 0.08 3.10
N TRP A 5 -40.08 0.41 3.59
CA TRP A 5 -39.09 -0.61 3.90
C TRP A 5 -39.47 -1.30 5.21
N PRO A 6 -39.32 -2.61 5.33
CA PRO A 6 -39.67 -3.31 6.57
C PRO A 6 -38.68 -2.90 7.67
N CYS A 7 -39.22 -2.44 8.81
CA CYS A 7 -38.47 -2.34 10.06
C CYS A 7 -37.94 -3.72 10.45
N VAL A 8 -36.66 -3.95 10.27
CA VAL A 8 -35.96 -5.11 10.82
C VAL A 8 -35.57 -4.74 12.24
N VAL A 9 -36.28 -5.28 13.21
CA VAL A 9 -35.94 -5.18 14.65
C VAL A 9 -34.64 -5.96 14.86
N TYR A 10 -33.52 -5.27 15.00
CA TYR A 10 -32.26 -5.87 15.40
C TYR A 10 -32.17 -5.94 16.92
N VAL A 11 -32.43 -7.11 17.47
CA VAL A 11 -32.01 -7.48 18.81
C VAL A 11 -30.50 -7.69 18.77
N ALA A 12 -29.74 -7.16 19.74
CA ALA A 12 -28.29 -7.38 19.86
C ALA A 12 -27.98 -8.88 19.78
N SER A 13 -27.62 -9.36 18.61
CA SER A 13 -27.34 -10.78 18.37
C SER A 13 -25.84 -11.00 18.51
N ILE A 14 -25.42 -11.46 19.69
CA ILE A 14 -24.10 -12.08 19.85
C ILE A 14 -24.21 -13.47 19.23
N LEU A 15 -23.51 -13.71 18.12
CA LEU A 15 -23.44 -15.04 17.51
C LEU A 15 -22.77 -16.02 18.47
N THR A 16 -23.56 -16.91 19.06
CA THR A 16 -23.11 -18.09 19.82
C THR A 16 -23.01 -19.32 18.89
N SER A 17 -22.49 -19.14 17.67
CA SER A 17 -22.40 -20.23 16.70
C SER A 17 -20.99 -20.81 16.66
N LEU A 18 -20.87 -22.12 16.81
CA LEU A 18 -19.67 -22.95 16.59
C LEU A 18 -19.29 -23.09 15.11
N ALA A 19 -19.95 -22.41 14.20
CA ALA A 19 -19.62 -22.40 12.77
C ALA A 19 -18.40 -21.50 12.52
N ALA A 20 -17.53 -21.92 11.60
CA ALA A 20 -16.42 -21.08 11.17
C ALA A 20 -16.95 -19.76 10.57
N PRO A 21 -16.33 -18.61 10.88
CA PRO A 21 -16.77 -17.31 10.39
C PRO A 21 -16.73 -17.24 8.87
N GLN A 22 -17.64 -16.49 8.28
CA GLN A 22 -17.67 -16.20 6.86
C GLN A 22 -17.49 -14.70 6.61
N LYS A 23 -16.99 -14.33 5.43
CA LYS A 23 -16.91 -12.92 5.02
C LYS A 23 -18.31 -12.33 4.98
N GLY A 24 -18.51 -11.22 5.68
CA GLY A 24 -19.80 -10.55 5.81
C GLY A 24 -20.55 -10.87 7.10
N ASP A 25 -20.15 -11.89 7.87
CA ASP A 25 -20.79 -12.21 9.14
C ASP A 25 -20.76 -11.01 10.09
N VAL A 26 -21.93 -10.71 10.66
CA VAL A 26 -22.08 -9.65 11.65
C VAL A 26 -21.68 -10.19 13.03
N ILE A 27 -20.60 -9.70 13.59
CA ILE A 27 -20.10 -10.09 14.92
C ILE A 27 -20.81 -9.31 16.02
N PHE A 28 -21.13 -8.06 15.73
CA PHE A 28 -21.85 -7.17 16.62
C PHE A 28 -22.58 -6.10 15.81
N ALA A 29 -23.83 -5.79 16.20
CA ALA A 29 -24.57 -4.66 15.68
C ALA A 29 -25.50 -4.08 16.74
N THR A 30 -25.65 -2.76 16.74
CA THR A 30 -26.64 -2.05 17.54
C THR A 30 -26.98 -0.71 16.91
N ASP A 31 -28.26 -0.39 16.90
CA ASP A 31 -28.84 0.91 16.56
C ASP A 31 -29.32 1.67 17.83
N PHE A 32 -28.99 1.13 19.00
CA PHE A 32 -29.40 1.65 20.33
C PHE A 32 -30.89 1.80 20.51
N GLU A 33 -31.70 1.14 19.73
CA GLU A 33 -33.16 1.10 19.88
C GLU A 33 -33.59 0.03 20.91
N GLY A 34 -34.73 0.23 21.50
CA GLY A 34 -35.31 -0.70 22.47
C GLY A 34 -34.92 -0.47 23.94
N THR A 35 -35.61 -1.17 24.83
CA THR A 35 -35.55 -0.95 26.30
C THR A 35 -34.22 -1.37 26.93
N ASN A 36 -33.44 -2.21 26.26
CA ASN A 36 -32.16 -2.78 26.74
C ASN A 36 -30.94 -2.35 25.92
N ALA A 37 -31.04 -1.25 25.22
CA ALA A 37 -30.02 -0.79 24.24
C ALA A 37 -28.61 -0.63 24.84
N LEU A 38 -28.49 -0.36 26.14
CA LEU A 38 -27.21 -0.22 26.84
C LEU A 38 -26.79 -1.48 27.61
N THR A 39 -27.52 -2.59 27.49
CA THR A 39 -27.14 -3.84 28.16
C THR A 39 -25.77 -4.33 27.66
N GLY A 40 -24.89 -4.68 28.58
CA GLY A 40 -23.52 -5.13 28.32
C GLY A 40 -22.50 -4.01 28.13
N TRP A 41 -22.94 -2.77 27.97
CA TRP A 41 -22.03 -1.63 27.94
C TRP A 41 -21.58 -1.26 29.36
N LEU A 42 -20.29 -1.07 29.52
CA LEU A 42 -19.64 -0.60 30.76
C LEU A 42 -19.20 0.84 30.58
N GLY A 43 -19.28 1.63 31.67
CA GLY A 43 -18.88 3.03 31.67
C GLY A 43 -20.08 3.99 31.49
N PRO A 44 -19.84 5.31 31.62
CA PRO A 44 -20.89 6.30 31.60
C PRO A 44 -21.39 6.55 30.17
N ALA A 45 -22.54 6.02 29.87
CA ALA A 45 -23.27 6.26 28.63
C ALA A 45 -24.75 6.49 28.93
N LYS A 46 -25.39 7.29 28.09
CA LYS A 46 -26.84 7.51 28.14
C LYS A 46 -27.43 7.46 26.73
N LEU A 47 -28.71 7.17 26.66
CA LEU A 47 -29.45 7.31 25.40
C LEU A 47 -29.76 8.78 25.13
N ALA A 48 -29.66 9.18 23.88
CA ALA A 48 -29.94 10.52 23.36
C ALA A 48 -30.55 10.39 21.95
N PRO A 49 -31.11 11.48 21.37
CA PRO A 49 -31.62 11.41 19.99
C PRO A 49 -30.57 10.88 19.00
N GLY A 50 -30.98 9.94 18.15
CA GLY A 50 -30.15 9.22 17.23
C GLY A 50 -30.09 9.80 15.82
N PHE A 51 -29.36 9.11 14.94
CA PHE A 51 -29.28 9.39 13.51
C PHE A 51 -30.62 9.05 12.84
N GLN A 52 -31.17 9.97 12.07
CA GLN A 52 -32.47 9.81 11.39
C GLN A 52 -33.67 9.55 12.33
N GLY A 53 -33.56 9.86 13.60
CA GLY A 53 -34.58 9.61 14.64
C GLY A 53 -34.14 8.47 15.58
N GLY A 54 -35.00 8.10 16.52
CA GLY A 54 -34.68 7.04 17.48
C GLY A 54 -33.64 7.45 18.54
N HIS A 55 -32.75 6.53 18.92
CA HIS A 55 -31.78 6.69 20.00
C HIS A 55 -30.35 6.44 19.51
N SER A 56 -29.41 7.05 20.21
CA SER A 56 -27.98 6.85 20.05
C SER A 56 -27.32 6.72 21.43
N LEU A 57 -26.13 6.10 21.49
CA LEU A 57 -25.30 6.15 22.68
C LEU A 57 -24.59 7.52 22.74
N CYS A 58 -24.80 8.27 23.83
CA CYS A 58 -24.15 9.55 24.06
C CYS A 58 -23.16 9.45 25.23
N VAL A 59 -21.95 9.98 25.02
CA VAL A 59 -20.93 10.15 26.05
C VAL A 59 -20.62 11.64 26.21
N GLU A 60 -20.66 12.11 27.43
CA GLU A 60 -20.31 13.46 27.86
C GLU A 60 -19.08 13.41 28.77
N LYS A 61 -18.20 14.40 28.65
CA LYS A 61 -16.93 14.48 29.39
C LYS A 61 -15.94 13.38 28.97
N ALA A 62 -14.74 13.40 29.55
CA ALA A 62 -13.69 12.43 29.28
C ALA A 62 -14.02 11.03 29.83
N ALA A 63 -14.77 10.25 29.08
CA ALA A 63 -15.21 8.92 29.44
C ALA A 63 -15.37 8.00 28.22
N LEU A 64 -15.29 6.69 28.44
CA LEU A 64 -15.45 5.65 27.42
C LEU A 64 -16.55 4.67 27.85
N ALA A 65 -17.52 4.47 26.97
CA ALA A 65 -18.41 3.32 27.01
C ALA A 65 -17.72 2.15 26.30
N GLN A 66 -17.81 0.94 26.89
CA GLN A 66 -17.06 -0.23 26.42
C GLN A 66 -17.95 -1.47 26.42
N ILE A 67 -17.81 -2.29 25.38
CA ILE A 67 -18.42 -3.61 25.32
C ILE A 67 -17.38 -4.65 24.87
N THR A 68 -17.38 -5.82 25.53
CA THR A 68 -16.49 -6.93 25.13
C THR A 68 -17.14 -7.69 23.97
N LEU A 69 -16.36 -7.89 22.92
CA LEU A 69 -16.76 -8.66 21.74
C LEU A 69 -16.21 -10.09 21.82
N PRO A 70 -16.86 -11.07 21.17
CA PRO A 70 -16.36 -12.44 21.09
C PRO A 70 -15.04 -12.44 20.29
N VAL A 71 -13.99 -13.02 20.86
CA VAL A 71 -12.65 -13.08 20.22
C VAL A 71 -12.37 -14.44 19.60
N GLU A 72 -12.91 -15.50 20.14
CA GLU A 72 -12.51 -16.87 19.78
C GLU A 72 -12.88 -17.25 18.34
N GLY A 73 -14.07 -16.92 17.91
CA GLY A 73 -14.54 -17.20 16.55
C GLY A 73 -13.93 -16.30 15.47
N VAL A 74 -13.19 -15.24 15.86
CA VAL A 74 -12.67 -14.22 14.90
C VAL A 74 -11.15 -14.08 14.92
N ARG A 75 -10.44 -14.95 15.65
CA ARG A 75 -8.96 -14.96 15.64
C ARG A 75 -8.43 -15.14 14.22
N GLY A 76 -7.46 -14.31 13.85
CA GLY A 76 -6.87 -14.28 12.52
C GLY A 76 -7.68 -13.51 11.47
N CYS A 77 -8.96 -13.22 11.72
CA CYS A 77 -9.79 -12.43 10.82
C CYS A 77 -9.39 -10.96 10.81
N VAL A 78 -9.74 -10.27 9.73
CA VAL A 78 -9.82 -8.81 9.71
C VAL A 78 -11.29 -8.44 9.92
N LEU A 79 -11.55 -7.62 10.94
CA LEU A 79 -12.87 -7.09 11.24
C LEU A 79 -12.99 -5.66 10.71
N GLY A 80 -14.14 -5.32 10.16
CA GLY A 80 -14.52 -3.96 9.82
C GLY A 80 -15.47 -3.40 10.88
N PHE A 81 -15.16 -2.23 11.35
CA PHE A 81 -15.95 -1.47 12.33
C PHE A 81 -16.55 -0.25 11.65
N SER A 82 -17.82 0.00 11.80
CA SER A 82 -18.48 1.20 11.30
C SER A 82 -19.51 1.74 12.26
N ALA A 83 -19.69 3.06 12.29
CA ALA A 83 -20.70 3.75 13.09
C ALA A 83 -21.08 5.09 12.45
N MET A 84 -22.30 5.57 12.69
CA MET A 84 -22.65 6.98 12.55
C MET A 84 -22.18 7.72 13.81
N ILE A 85 -21.42 8.81 13.61
CA ILE A 85 -20.83 9.55 14.74
C ILE A 85 -21.11 11.04 14.55
N LYS A 86 -21.50 11.70 15.66
CA LYS A 86 -21.66 13.14 15.78
C LYS A 86 -20.88 13.64 16.98
N ALA A 87 -20.33 14.83 16.92
CA ALA A 87 -19.63 15.45 18.04
C ALA A 87 -20.02 16.93 18.20
N GLU A 88 -19.93 17.40 19.46
CA GLU A 88 -20.24 18.79 19.82
C GLU A 88 -19.23 19.32 20.83
N ASN A 89 -18.61 20.45 20.50
CA ASN A 89 -17.69 21.21 21.35
C ASN A 89 -16.54 20.35 21.91
N VAL A 90 -16.01 19.44 21.10
CA VAL A 90 -14.85 18.62 21.51
C VAL A 90 -13.60 19.49 21.53
N SER A 91 -12.96 19.58 22.71
CA SER A 91 -11.75 20.37 22.90
C SER A 91 -10.58 19.88 22.05
N GLU A 92 -9.54 20.70 21.91
CA GLU A 92 -8.28 20.32 21.29
C GLU A 92 -7.68 19.08 21.98
N LYS A 93 -6.97 18.28 21.20
CA LYS A 93 -6.33 17.03 21.64
C LYS A 93 -5.06 17.32 22.43
N PRO A 94 -4.95 16.95 23.73
CA PRO A 94 -3.71 17.08 24.48
C PRO A 94 -2.55 16.29 23.85
N LYS A 95 -2.86 15.17 23.21
CA LYS A 95 -1.93 14.32 22.48
C LYS A 95 -2.56 13.86 21.16
N PRO A 96 -1.77 13.55 20.11
CA PRO A 96 -2.31 13.19 18.80
C PRO A 96 -3.34 12.06 18.81
N TRP A 97 -3.20 11.14 19.73
CA TRP A 97 -4.10 10.00 19.87
C TRP A 97 -5.34 10.25 20.72
N ASN A 98 -5.45 11.37 21.45
CA ASN A 98 -6.65 11.71 22.21
C ASN A 98 -7.80 12.20 21.31
N GLY A 99 -8.99 12.40 21.89
CA GLY A 99 -10.16 12.95 21.18
C GLY A 99 -11.39 12.04 21.24
N VAL A 100 -12.26 12.18 20.23
CA VAL A 100 -13.39 11.26 20.04
C VAL A 100 -12.85 9.88 19.74
N LYS A 101 -13.39 8.85 20.40
CA LYS A 101 -12.95 7.46 20.28
C LYS A 101 -14.03 6.59 19.68
N PHE A 102 -13.68 6.00 18.57
CA PHE A 102 -14.28 4.80 18.01
C PHE A 102 -13.12 3.85 17.76
N MET A 103 -12.86 2.95 18.70
CA MET A 103 -11.67 2.09 18.68
C MET A 103 -11.96 0.68 19.18
N ALA A 104 -11.10 -0.26 18.80
CA ALA A 104 -11.20 -1.66 19.19
C ALA A 104 -9.91 -2.17 19.86
N PRO A 105 -9.68 -1.92 21.15
CA PRO A 105 -8.55 -2.49 21.87
C PRO A 105 -8.48 -4.00 21.76
N ILE A 106 -7.33 -4.53 21.35
CA ILE A 106 -7.04 -5.95 21.21
C ILE A 106 -5.87 -6.30 22.13
N ILE A 107 -6.05 -7.33 22.95
CA ILE A 107 -5.02 -7.79 23.89
C ILE A 107 -4.56 -9.17 23.49
N THR A 108 -3.23 -9.35 23.40
CA THR A 108 -2.55 -10.63 23.29
C THR A 108 -1.68 -10.87 24.52
N PRO A 109 -1.11 -12.05 24.73
CA PRO A 109 -0.20 -12.29 25.86
C PRO A 109 1.02 -11.38 25.89
N GLY A 110 1.49 -10.91 24.73
CA GLY A 110 2.72 -10.10 24.60
C GLY A 110 2.51 -8.66 24.15
N ASP A 111 1.30 -8.25 23.73
CA ASP A 111 1.07 -6.95 23.12
C ASP A 111 -0.35 -6.41 23.36
N LYS A 112 -0.50 -5.09 23.21
CA LYS A 112 -1.78 -4.39 23.23
C LYS A 112 -1.87 -3.47 22.02
N GLN A 113 -2.88 -3.68 21.20
CA GLN A 113 -3.14 -2.88 20.00
C GLN A 113 -4.37 -1.99 20.21
N TRP A 114 -4.36 -0.82 19.58
CA TRP A 114 -5.39 0.21 19.74
C TRP A 114 -5.92 0.72 18.39
N PRO A 115 -6.38 -0.17 17.49
CA PRO A 115 -6.94 0.27 16.20
C PRO A 115 -8.16 1.16 16.45
N ALA A 116 -8.23 2.28 15.71
CA ALA A 116 -9.26 3.29 15.89
C ALA A 116 -9.51 4.09 14.61
N ALA A 117 -10.71 4.63 14.48
CA ALA A 117 -10.99 5.65 13.46
C ALA A 117 -10.30 6.97 13.82
N THR A 118 -9.81 7.67 12.80
CA THR A 118 -9.32 9.05 12.96
C THR A 118 -10.51 10.00 12.93
N LEU A 119 -10.72 10.73 14.02
CA LEU A 119 -11.86 11.63 14.18
C LEU A 119 -11.39 13.06 14.48
N ASP A 120 -12.17 14.04 13.99
CA ASP A 120 -11.91 15.47 14.18
C ASP A 120 -12.21 15.93 15.61
N THR A 121 -11.73 17.11 15.97
CA THR A 121 -12.11 17.90 17.16
C THR A 121 -13.21 18.89 16.81
N GLY A 122 -13.68 19.65 17.80
CA GLY A 122 -14.73 20.64 17.63
C GLY A 122 -16.13 20.05 17.52
N SER A 123 -16.92 20.53 16.57
CA SER A 123 -18.29 20.07 16.33
C SER A 123 -18.43 19.59 14.89
N PHE A 124 -19.06 18.44 14.70
CA PHE A 124 -19.44 17.91 13.39
C PHE A 124 -20.77 17.15 13.51
N ASP A 125 -21.56 17.21 12.46
CA ASP A 125 -22.82 16.50 12.38
C ASP A 125 -22.60 15.01 12.02
N TRP A 126 -23.67 14.24 12.03
CA TRP A 126 -23.66 12.83 11.73
C TRP A 126 -22.88 12.50 10.46
N LYS A 127 -21.83 11.72 10.62
CA LYS A 127 -21.07 11.16 9.52
C LYS A 127 -20.72 9.70 9.78
N ARG A 128 -20.68 8.91 8.72
CA ARG A 128 -20.21 7.53 8.82
C ARG A 128 -18.70 7.52 9.04
N CYS A 129 -18.28 6.80 10.07
CA CYS A 129 -16.88 6.58 10.38
C CYS A 129 -16.61 5.08 10.40
N ALA A 130 -15.45 4.67 9.92
CA ALA A 130 -15.09 3.26 9.85
C ALA A 130 -13.58 3.06 10.00
N PHE A 131 -13.19 1.86 10.39
CA PHE A 131 -11.81 1.37 10.40
C PHE A 131 -11.81 -0.16 10.31
N SER A 132 -10.66 -0.74 10.04
CA SER A 132 -10.47 -2.19 10.05
C SER A 132 -9.35 -2.57 11.00
N ALA A 133 -9.46 -3.75 11.61
CA ALA A 133 -8.42 -4.29 12.47
C ALA A 133 -8.27 -5.79 12.26
N ARG A 134 -7.03 -6.27 12.22
CA ARG A 134 -6.73 -7.70 12.29
C ARG A 134 -6.78 -8.14 13.75
N VAL A 135 -7.52 -9.20 14.03
CA VAL A 135 -7.50 -9.88 15.31
C VAL A 135 -6.34 -10.89 15.31
N PRO A 136 -5.29 -10.71 16.11
CA PRO A 136 -4.20 -11.68 16.18
C PRO A 136 -4.68 -13.10 16.50
N ALA A 137 -3.97 -14.11 16.03
CA ALA A 137 -4.32 -15.52 16.26
C ALA A 137 -4.27 -15.91 17.75
N ASP A 138 -3.47 -15.21 18.54
CA ASP A 138 -3.30 -15.35 19.97
C ASP A 138 -4.07 -14.30 20.78
N ALA A 139 -4.98 -13.54 20.17
CA ALA A 139 -5.79 -12.56 20.89
C ALA A 139 -6.60 -13.20 22.00
N THR A 140 -6.55 -12.58 23.19
CA THR A 140 -7.26 -13.04 24.39
C THR A 140 -8.46 -12.18 24.73
N LYS A 141 -8.48 -10.93 24.24
CA LYS A 141 -9.59 -9.98 24.47
C LYS A 141 -9.74 -9.03 23.30
N LEU A 142 -10.98 -8.77 22.92
CA LEU A 142 -11.39 -7.76 21.97
C LEU A 142 -12.48 -6.91 22.61
N THR A 143 -12.30 -5.58 22.61
CA THR A 143 -13.25 -4.64 23.22
C THR A 143 -13.58 -3.57 22.20
N LEU A 144 -14.84 -3.16 22.11
CA LEU A 144 -15.26 -1.97 21.39
C LEU A 144 -15.39 -0.82 22.37
N CYS A 145 -14.78 0.33 22.08
CA CYS A 145 -14.79 1.53 22.89
C CYS A 145 -15.34 2.72 22.11
N LEU A 146 -16.34 3.40 22.69
CA LEU A 146 -16.98 4.60 22.15
C LEU A 146 -16.89 5.72 23.20
N GLY A 147 -16.54 6.94 22.81
CA GLY A 147 -16.56 8.06 23.75
C GLY A 147 -15.51 9.13 23.53
N LEU A 148 -15.00 9.70 24.62
CA LEU A 148 -14.07 10.81 24.67
C LEU A 148 -12.87 10.47 25.54
N GLU A 149 -11.66 10.61 24.99
CA GLU A 149 -10.42 10.37 25.73
C GLU A 149 -9.64 11.66 25.92
N ALA A 150 -9.47 12.08 27.19
CA ALA A 150 -8.71 13.25 27.62
C ALA A 150 -9.15 14.59 26.94
N VAL A 151 -10.39 14.67 26.49
CA VAL A 151 -11.01 15.87 25.91
C VAL A 151 -12.37 16.12 26.56
N THR A 152 -12.84 17.37 26.51
CA THR A 152 -14.19 17.76 26.91
C THR A 152 -15.12 17.78 25.69
N GLY A 153 -16.44 17.89 25.90
CA GLY A 153 -17.44 17.92 24.84
C GLY A 153 -18.42 16.76 24.95
N LYS A 154 -19.09 16.48 23.84
CA LYS A 154 -20.05 15.38 23.70
C LYS A 154 -19.82 14.62 22.42
N ALA A 155 -20.07 13.32 22.42
CA ALA A 155 -20.07 12.48 21.24
C ALA A 155 -21.26 11.54 21.25
N TRP A 156 -21.87 11.33 20.09
CA TRP A 156 -22.98 10.41 19.86
C TRP A 156 -22.57 9.36 18.86
N PHE A 157 -23.01 8.12 19.09
CA PHE A 157 -22.70 6.95 18.28
C PHE A 157 -23.98 6.20 17.99
N ASP A 158 -24.17 5.84 16.72
CA ASP A 158 -25.35 5.13 16.24
C ASP A 158 -24.99 4.18 15.08
N ASP A 159 -25.89 3.28 14.72
CA ASP A 159 -25.66 2.30 13.62
C ASP A 159 -24.31 1.60 13.73
N VAL A 160 -23.93 1.18 14.95
CA VAL A 160 -22.63 0.54 15.19
C VAL A 160 -22.66 -0.89 14.66
N ARG A 161 -21.71 -1.22 13.79
CA ARG A 161 -21.57 -2.57 13.22
C ARG A 161 -20.13 -3.04 13.26
N VAL A 162 -19.95 -4.34 13.56
CA VAL A 162 -18.68 -5.05 13.44
C VAL A 162 -18.91 -6.30 12.61
N ILE A 163 -18.19 -6.41 11.49
CA ILE A 163 -18.36 -7.51 10.55
C ILE A 163 -17.02 -8.16 10.18
N VAL A 164 -17.06 -9.41 9.77
CA VAL A 164 -15.89 -10.11 9.22
C VAL A 164 -15.62 -9.60 7.80
N ARG A 165 -14.51 -8.88 7.62
CA ARG A 165 -14.07 -8.40 6.30
C ARG A 165 -13.21 -9.40 5.56
N ARG A 166 -12.31 -10.06 6.28
CA ARG A 166 -11.42 -11.08 5.71
C ARG A 166 -11.24 -12.22 6.71
N LEU A 167 -11.27 -13.42 6.18
CA LEU A 167 -11.00 -14.63 6.95
C LEU A 167 -9.51 -14.73 7.30
N PRO A 168 -9.13 -15.60 8.25
CA PRO A 168 -7.74 -15.89 8.53
C PRO A 168 -6.99 -16.25 7.24
N PHE A 169 -5.78 -15.73 7.11
CA PHE A 169 -4.97 -16.04 5.94
C PHE A 169 -4.60 -17.53 5.93
N VAL A 170 -5.02 -18.22 4.90
CA VAL A 170 -4.61 -19.60 4.62
C VAL A 170 -3.67 -19.56 3.42
N PRO A 171 -2.39 -19.90 3.61
CA PRO A 171 -1.46 -19.97 2.48
C PRO A 171 -1.97 -20.96 1.43
N ALA A 172 -1.80 -20.62 0.16
CA ALA A 172 -2.05 -21.56 -0.92
C ALA A 172 -1.14 -22.80 -0.78
N SER A 173 -1.55 -23.93 -1.34
CA SER A 173 -0.70 -25.10 -1.45
C SER A 173 0.58 -24.76 -2.21
N ALA A 174 1.70 -25.36 -1.81
CA ALA A 174 2.95 -25.21 -2.54
C ALA A 174 2.74 -25.65 -4.00
N ARG A 175 3.27 -24.87 -4.95
CA ARG A 175 3.24 -25.26 -6.36
C ARG A 175 4.54 -25.99 -6.69
N THR A 176 4.45 -27.23 -7.09
CA THR A 176 5.57 -27.90 -7.75
C THR A 176 5.67 -27.30 -9.16
N ALA A 177 6.71 -26.52 -9.42
CA ALA A 177 6.92 -25.92 -10.72
C ALA A 177 7.15 -27.04 -11.77
N ALA A 178 6.17 -27.25 -12.62
CA ALA A 178 6.32 -28.13 -13.79
C ALA A 178 6.91 -27.30 -14.94
N GLY A 179 8.19 -26.91 -14.85
CA GLY A 179 8.85 -26.15 -15.89
C GLY A 179 9.60 -24.90 -15.39
N PRO A 180 10.19 -24.10 -16.29
CA PRO A 180 10.91 -22.90 -15.92
C PRO A 180 9.96 -21.84 -15.33
N VAL A 181 10.47 -21.12 -14.33
CA VAL A 181 9.75 -20.00 -13.70
C VAL A 181 9.51 -18.90 -14.74
N PHE A 182 8.25 -18.45 -14.86
CA PHE A 182 7.91 -17.35 -15.75
C PHE A 182 8.55 -16.04 -15.27
N LYS A 183 9.30 -15.38 -16.13
CA LYS A 183 9.91 -14.06 -15.90
C LYS A 183 9.34 -12.95 -16.79
N GLY A 184 8.63 -13.32 -17.85
CA GLY A 184 8.13 -12.38 -18.86
C GLY A 184 9.22 -11.85 -19.81
N HIS A 185 10.45 -12.37 -19.74
CA HIS A 185 11.58 -12.03 -20.61
C HIS A 185 12.56 -13.20 -20.72
N ASP A 186 13.36 -13.18 -21.80
CA ASP A 186 14.38 -14.22 -22.10
C ASP A 186 15.80 -13.80 -21.67
N LEU A 187 15.95 -12.63 -21.05
CA LEU A 187 17.25 -12.13 -20.65
C LEU A 187 17.73 -12.82 -19.34
N PRO A 188 19.05 -12.95 -19.15
CA PRO A 188 19.59 -13.48 -17.92
C PRO A 188 19.13 -12.71 -16.69
N ARG A 189 19.07 -11.37 -16.79
CA ARG A 189 18.69 -10.46 -15.73
C ARG A 189 18.21 -9.13 -16.28
N LEU A 190 17.19 -8.54 -15.63
CA LEU A 190 16.82 -7.14 -15.84
C LEU A 190 17.37 -6.29 -14.67
N ARG A 191 18.10 -5.24 -15.03
CA ARG A 191 18.66 -4.27 -14.08
C ARG A 191 18.46 -2.88 -14.62
N GLY A 192 17.86 -2.02 -13.83
CA GLY A 192 17.55 -0.67 -14.28
C GLY A 192 17.24 0.29 -13.16
N ALA A 193 16.45 1.30 -13.47
CA ALA A 193 15.99 2.27 -12.52
C ALA A 193 14.57 2.75 -12.80
N MET A 194 13.95 3.28 -11.76
CA MET A 194 12.76 4.09 -11.85
C MET A 194 13.13 5.44 -12.48
N ILE A 195 12.26 5.96 -13.31
CA ILE A 195 12.41 7.26 -13.94
C ILE A 195 11.09 8.04 -13.90
N ARG A 196 11.17 9.36 -13.90
CA ARG A 196 9.98 10.20 -14.01
C ARG A 196 9.48 10.29 -15.46
N PRO A 197 8.17 10.41 -15.71
CA PRO A 197 7.64 10.82 -17.00
C PRO A 197 8.21 12.18 -17.43
N GLY A 198 8.59 12.29 -18.71
CA GLY A 198 9.17 13.50 -19.29
C GLY A 198 10.71 13.54 -19.27
N ILE A 199 11.37 12.41 -18.99
CA ILE A 199 12.79 12.26 -19.34
C ILE A 199 12.97 12.42 -20.85
N ASP A 200 13.99 13.15 -21.24
CA ASP A 200 14.31 13.39 -22.65
C ASP A 200 15.06 12.22 -23.30
N GLU A 201 15.21 12.29 -24.63
CA GLU A 201 15.96 11.29 -25.40
C GLU A 201 17.42 11.17 -24.93
N ALA A 202 18.06 12.27 -24.55
CA ALA A 202 19.44 12.27 -24.08
C ALA A 202 19.57 11.46 -22.77
N GLY A 203 18.61 11.60 -21.86
CA GLY A 203 18.56 10.80 -20.63
C GLY A 203 18.36 9.31 -20.91
N LEU A 204 17.44 8.96 -21.81
CA LEU A 204 17.20 7.56 -22.19
C LEU A 204 18.44 6.95 -22.90
N ARG A 205 19.11 7.72 -23.75
CA ARG A 205 20.35 7.30 -24.38
C ARG A 205 21.45 7.06 -23.35
N THR A 206 21.68 8.02 -22.46
CA THR A 206 22.67 7.87 -21.39
C THR A 206 22.39 6.61 -20.57
N PHE A 207 21.15 6.40 -20.17
CA PHE A 207 20.81 5.27 -19.34
C PHE A 207 20.90 3.92 -20.08
N GLY A 208 20.32 3.86 -21.27
CA GLY A 208 20.30 2.63 -22.07
C GLY A 208 21.64 2.30 -22.73
N GLN A 209 22.31 3.29 -23.33
CA GLN A 209 23.52 3.08 -24.13
C GLN A 209 24.81 3.24 -23.33
N GLU A 210 24.94 4.37 -22.60
CA GLU A 210 26.20 4.69 -21.92
C GLU A 210 26.35 3.92 -20.60
N TRP A 211 25.25 3.72 -19.86
CA TRP A 211 25.24 2.93 -18.62
C TRP A 211 24.92 1.45 -18.85
N ASN A 212 24.42 1.08 -20.02
CA ASN A 212 24.00 -0.27 -20.38
C ASN A 212 22.86 -0.83 -19.50
N ALA A 213 22.01 0.01 -18.91
CA ALA A 213 20.78 -0.46 -18.28
C ALA A 213 19.86 -1.12 -19.33
N ASN A 214 19.07 -2.11 -18.93
CA ASN A 214 18.13 -2.81 -19.81
C ASN A 214 16.68 -2.76 -19.36
N LEU A 215 16.40 -2.06 -18.25
CA LEU A 215 15.06 -1.92 -17.68
C LEU A 215 14.84 -0.49 -17.19
N ILE A 216 13.63 0.03 -17.41
CA ILE A 216 13.11 1.21 -16.72
C ILE A 216 11.76 0.89 -16.10
N ARG A 217 11.47 1.45 -14.92
CA ARG A 217 10.14 1.50 -14.32
C ARG A 217 9.58 2.89 -14.59
N TRP A 218 8.59 2.96 -15.50
CA TRP A 218 7.95 4.19 -15.90
C TRP A 218 6.75 4.46 -15.03
N GLN A 219 6.89 5.42 -14.14
CA GLN A 219 5.85 5.74 -13.17
C GLN A 219 4.78 6.68 -13.74
N LEU A 220 3.53 6.24 -13.72
CA LEU A 220 2.37 7.09 -13.99
C LEU A 220 1.95 7.77 -12.66
N THR A 221 2.71 8.80 -12.31
CA THR A 221 2.59 9.50 -11.02
C THR A 221 1.87 10.81 -11.17
N ARG A 222 0.87 11.04 -10.33
CA ARG A 222 0.17 12.30 -10.19
C ARG A 222 0.60 13.03 -8.93
N HIS A 223 0.91 14.30 -9.09
CA HIS A 223 1.13 15.22 -7.98
C HIS A 223 -0.02 16.22 -7.92
N ALA A 224 -0.54 16.46 -6.71
CA ALA A 224 -1.55 17.49 -6.49
C ALA A 224 -1.03 18.87 -6.92
N LYS A 225 -1.86 19.63 -7.61
CA LYS A 225 -1.53 21.03 -7.91
C LYS A 225 -1.72 21.87 -6.64
N ARG A 226 -0.90 22.90 -6.47
CA ARG A 226 -1.05 23.82 -5.34
C ARG A 226 -2.45 24.45 -5.35
N GLY A 227 -3.19 24.28 -4.25
CA GLY A 227 -4.56 24.82 -4.11
C GLY A 227 -5.65 23.94 -4.75
N GLU A 228 -5.33 22.76 -5.23
CA GLU A 228 -6.31 21.81 -5.74
C GLU A 228 -7.17 21.29 -4.58
N THR A 229 -8.49 21.44 -4.71
CA THR A 229 -9.45 21.05 -3.67
C THR A 229 -10.25 19.80 -4.02
N SER A 230 -10.27 19.41 -5.31
CA SER A 230 -10.94 18.20 -5.77
C SER A 230 -10.23 17.60 -6.99
N PHE A 231 -10.35 16.30 -7.16
CA PHE A 231 -9.91 15.57 -8.34
C PHE A 231 -10.85 14.37 -8.54
N THR A 232 -11.68 14.46 -9.55
CA THR A 232 -12.71 13.46 -9.82
C THR A 232 -12.18 12.31 -10.67
N LEU A 233 -12.95 11.20 -10.77
CA LEU A 233 -12.63 10.11 -11.69
C LEU A 233 -12.68 10.54 -13.16
N SER A 234 -13.41 11.60 -13.50
CA SER A 234 -13.39 12.20 -14.84
C SER A 234 -12.08 12.95 -15.11
N ASP A 235 -11.60 13.71 -14.12
CA ASP A 235 -10.30 14.39 -14.21
C ASP A 235 -9.16 13.37 -14.33
N TYR A 236 -9.32 12.22 -13.69
CA TYR A 236 -8.37 11.12 -13.76
C TYR A 236 -8.14 10.62 -15.20
N ASP A 237 -9.20 10.49 -16.00
CA ASP A 237 -9.10 10.03 -17.38
C ASP A 237 -8.28 11.00 -18.26
N ALA A 238 -8.48 12.31 -18.10
CA ALA A 238 -7.73 13.32 -18.82
C ALA A 238 -6.25 13.36 -18.40
N TRP A 239 -6.00 13.27 -17.10
CA TRP A 239 -4.64 13.17 -16.58
C TRP A 239 -3.92 11.92 -17.10
N LEU A 240 -4.55 10.75 -16.99
CA LEU A 240 -3.95 9.49 -17.43
C LEU A 240 -3.60 9.53 -18.92
N GLU A 241 -4.50 10.06 -19.78
CA GLU A 241 -4.22 10.17 -21.22
C GLU A 241 -3.01 11.05 -21.49
N SER A 242 -2.85 12.15 -20.74
CA SER A 242 -1.66 13.00 -20.82
C SER A 242 -0.37 12.21 -20.47
N GLU A 243 -0.41 11.38 -19.42
CA GLU A 243 0.75 10.57 -19.02
C GLU A 243 1.04 9.43 -20.01
N LEU A 244 0.00 8.79 -20.55
CA LEU A 244 0.15 7.75 -21.57
C LEU A 244 0.74 8.32 -22.88
N THR A 245 0.40 9.55 -23.24
CA THR A 245 1.01 10.23 -24.41
C THR A 245 2.53 10.40 -24.24
N LYS A 246 3.00 10.69 -23.03
CA LYS A 246 4.45 10.76 -22.75
C LYS A 246 5.11 9.39 -22.87
N LEU A 247 4.44 8.34 -22.38
CA LEU A 247 4.93 6.97 -22.52
C LEU A 247 4.99 6.54 -23.99
N ASP A 248 3.96 6.83 -24.78
CA ASP A 248 3.94 6.54 -26.23
C ASP A 248 5.13 7.17 -26.98
N ALA A 249 5.47 8.41 -26.62
CA ALA A 249 6.63 9.09 -27.19
C ALA A 249 7.97 8.46 -26.75
N ALA A 250 8.01 7.89 -25.53
CA ALA A 250 9.22 7.28 -24.99
C ALA A 250 9.46 5.84 -25.47
N LEU A 251 8.42 5.05 -25.74
CA LEU A 251 8.55 3.64 -26.11
C LEU A 251 9.44 3.40 -27.35
N PRO A 252 9.35 4.16 -28.47
CA PRO A 252 10.27 4.02 -29.60
C PRO A 252 11.73 4.32 -29.23
N LEU A 253 11.96 5.26 -28.30
CA LEU A 253 13.29 5.57 -27.79
C LEU A 253 13.81 4.46 -26.88
N CYS A 254 12.94 3.85 -26.07
CA CYS A 254 13.28 2.67 -25.28
C CYS A 254 13.70 1.51 -26.20
N GLU A 255 12.98 1.27 -27.29
CA GLU A 255 13.38 0.30 -28.31
C GLU A 255 14.75 0.65 -28.90
N LYS A 256 14.95 1.90 -29.30
CA LYS A 256 16.21 2.39 -29.90
C LYS A 256 17.41 2.14 -28.97
N TYR A 257 17.23 2.29 -27.65
CA TYR A 257 18.31 2.17 -26.67
C TYR A 257 18.32 0.85 -25.89
N GLY A 258 17.51 -0.13 -26.30
CA GLY A 258 17.50 -1.48 -25.74
C GLY A 258 17.01 -1.52 -24.29
N LEU A 259 16.00 -0.72 -23.97
CA LEU A 259 15.36 -0.65 -22.65
C LEU A 259 14.00 -1.35 -22.68
N LEU A 260 13.80 -2.29 -21.78
CA LEU A 260 12.47 -2.79 -21.44
C LEU A 260 11.78 -1.84 -20.45
N VAL A 261 10.45 -1.85 -20.43
CA VAL A 261 9.64 -0.91 -19.66
C VAL A 261 8.65 -1.65 -18.76
N VAL A 262 8.68 -1.37 -17.47
CA VAL A 262 7.56 -1.62 -16.56
C VAL A 262 6.64 -0.40 -16.62
N VAL A 263 5.38 -0.61 -16.97
CA VAL A 263 4.35 0.43 -16.88
C VAL A 263 3.77 0.38 -15.49
N ASP A 264 4.17 1.31 -14.64
CA ASP A 264 3.77 1.39 -13.24
C ASP A 264 2.62 2.36 -13.04
N LEU A 265 1.46 1.87 -12.58
CA LEU A 265 0.36 2.72 -12.16
C LEU A 265 0.62 3.26 -10.75
N HIS A 266 1.51 4.24 -10.66
CA HIS A 266 1.96 4.81 -9.40
C HIS A 266 0.85 5.55 -8.65
N SER A 267 -0.06 6.19 -9.39
CA SER A 267 -1.24 6.86 -8.85
C SER A 267 -2.52 6.19 -9.39
N PRO A 268 -3.06 5.17 -8.70
CA PRO A 268 -4.31 4.53 -9.11
C PRO A 268 -5.52 5.46 -8.91
N PRO A 269 -6.67 5.19 -9.58
CA PRO A 269 -7.92 5.90 -9.33
C PRO A 269 -8.31 5.87 -7.86
N GLY A 270 -8.79 7.00 -7.32
CA GLY A 270 -9.09 7.15 -5.90
C GLY A 270 -7.86 7.42 -5.03
N GLY A 271 -6.66 7.11 -5.49
CA GLY A 271 -5.41 7.38 -4.77
C GLY A 271 -5.25 6.61 -3.47
N LYS A 272 -4.25 7.01 -2.68
CA LYS A 272 -3.97 6.51 -1.33
C LYS A 272 -4.41 7.56 -0.31
N ARG A 273 -5.33 7.21 0.57
CA ARG A 273 -5.91 8.12 1.56
C ARG A 273 -4.89 8.70 2.55
N THR A 274 -3.82 7.98 2.83
CA THR A 274 -2.86 8.30 3.89
C THR A 274 -1.61 9.04 3.41
N VAL A 275 -1.45 9.27 2.11
CA VAL A 275 -0.23 9.88 1.55
C VAL A 275 -0.45 11.34 1.21
N SER A 276 0.27 12.22 1.90
CA SER A 276 0.43 13.62 1.55
C SER A 276 0.91 13.74 0.09
N GLY A 277 0.17 14.48 -0.74
CA GLY A 277 0.46 14.63 -2.17
C GLY A 277 -0.37 13.72 -3.09
N TYR A 278 -0.96 12.65 -2.60
CA TYR A 278 -2.09 12.06 -3.26
C TYR A 278 -3.31 12.93 -2.99
N VAL A 279 -3.82 13.57 -4.01
CA VAL A 279 -5.13 14.17 -3.92
C VAL A 279 -6.10 13.02 -3.89
N GLY A 280 -6.56 12.68 -2.67
CA GLY A 280 -7.69 11.81 -2.52
C GLY A 280 -8.85 12.44 -3.28
N SER A 281 -9.44 11.72 -4.20
CA SER A 281 -10.87 11.82 -4.42
C SER A 281 -11.54 11.57 -3.06
N ASP A 282 -12.79 11.96 -2.90
CA ASP A 282 -13.55 11.72 -1.65
C ASP A 282 -13.60 10.23 -1.22
N GLY A 283 -13.10 9.30 -2.03
CA GLY A 283 -12.93 7.88 -1.74
C GLY A 283 -11.62 7.32 -2.29
N GLY A 284 -10.83 6.69 -1.43
CA GLY A 284 -9.62 5.96 -1.83
C GLY A 284 -9.92 4.70 -2.63
N LEU A 285 -8.90 4.11 -3.26
CA LEU A 285 -9.03 2.88 -4.07
C LEU A 285 -9.75 1.74 -3.32
N PHE A 286 -9.61 1.65 -2.00
CA PHE A 286 -10.24 0.60 -1.20
C PHE A 286 -11.53 1.03 -0.49
N THR A 287 -11.90 2.31 -0.57
CA THR A 287 -13.10 2.84 0.07
C THR A 287 -14.20 3.22 -0.92
N ASP A 288 -13.88 3.29 -2.21
CA ASP A 288 -14.80 3.62 -3.28
C ASP A 288 -14.85 2.53 -4.36
N LYS A 289 -16.01 1.89 -4.49
CA LYS A 289 -16.23 0.88 -5.55
C LYS A 289 -16.08 1.47 -6.96
N ALA A 290 -16.47 2.72 -7.17
CA ALA A 290 -16.34 3.38 -8.47
C ALA A 290 -14.86 3.56 -8.85
N ALA A 291 -14.00 3.87 -7.87
CA ALA A 291 -12.55 3.91 -8.08
C ALA A 291 -11.98 2.53 -8.47
N GLN A 292 -12.48 1.45 -7.86
CA GLN A 292 -12.07 0.09 -8.24
C GLN A 292 -12.56 -0.31 -9.64
N ASP A 293 -13.78 0.05 -10.00
CA ASP A 293 -14.30 -0.21 -11.34
C ASP A 293 -13.50 0.59 -12.40
N LYS A 294 -13.17 1.85 -12.10
CA LYS A 294 -12.26 2.67 -12.90
C LYS A 294 -10.86 2.06 -12.99
N PHE A 295 -10.32 1.50 -11.93
CA PHE A 295 -9.03 0.81 -11.92
C PHE A 295 -9.00 -0.36 -12.93
N ILE A 296 -10.06 -1.15 -12.99
CA ILE A 296 -10.18 -2.24 -13.98
C ILE A 296 -10.29 -1.69 -15.41
N GLU A 297 -11.03 -0.60 -15.60
CA GLU A 297 -11.17 0.07 -16.91
C GLU A 297 -9.81 0.62 -17.41
N VAL A 298 -9.07 1.28 -16.53
CA VAL A 298 -7.73 1.80 -16.80
C VAL A 298 -6.79 0.70 -17.27
N TRP A 299 -6.77 -0.44 -16.58
CA TRP A 299 -5.92 -1.56 -16.97
C TRP A 299 -6.34 -2.20 -18.28
N ARG A 300 -7.63 -2.29 -18.58
CA ARG A 300 -8.12 -2.72 -19.90
C ARG A 300 -7.66 -1.75 -21.01
N LYS A 301 -7.71 -0.44 -20.76
CA LYS A 301 -7.25 0.58 -21.69
C LYS A 301 -5.76 0.44 -21.96
N MET A 302 -4.93 0.36 -20.94
CA MET A 302 -3.47 0.23 -21.08
C MET A 302 -3.07 -1.09 -21.74
N ALA A 303 -3.71 -2.20 -21.37
CA ALA A 303 -3.45 -3.48 -22.02
C ALA A 303 -3.76 -3.46 -23.52
N ARG A 304 -4.88 -2.84 -23.97
CA ARG A 304 -5.18 -2.68 -25.41
C ARG A 304 -4.14 -1.82 -26.11
N ARG A 305 -3.66 -0.76 -25.46
CA ARG A 305 -2.70 0.19 -26.03
C ARG A 305 -1.32 -0.42 -26.21
N TYR A 306 -0.88 -1.24 -25.29
CA TYR A 306 0.51 -1.71 -25.21
C TYR A 306 0.74 -3.19 -25.52
N LYS A 307 -0.29 -4.01 -25.71
CA LYS A 307 -0.17 -5.47 -25.95
C LYS A 307 0.76 -5.88 -27.09
N ASP A 308 1.02 -4.99 -28.03
CA ASP A 308 1.88 -5.24 -29.18
C ASP A 308 3.25 -4.53 -29.09
N SER A 309 3.50 -3.78 -28.01
CA SER A 309 4.79 -3.11 -27.79
C SER A 309 5.84 -4.12 -27.34
N ARG A 310 6.92 -4.23 -28.07
CA ARG A 310 8.06 -5.09 -27.69
C ARG A 310 8.98 -4.46 -26.63
N ALA A 311 8.86 -3.15 -26.39
CA ALA A 311 9.59 -2.49 -25.32
C ALA A 311 8.92 -2.72 -23.96
N VAL A 312 7.61 -2.92 -23.89
CA VAL A 312 6.94 -3.20 -22.63
C VAL A 312 7.29 -4.61 -22.14
N TRP A 313 7.82 -4.72 -20.93
CA TRP A 313 8.02 -5.98 -20.24
C TRP A 313 6.78 -6.39 -19.46
N GLY A 314 6.19 -5.44 -18.72
CA GLY A 314 5.05 -5.77 -17.88
C GLY A 314 4.30 -4.56 -17.33
N TYR A 315 3.19 -4.88 -16.69
CA TYR A 315 2.22 -3.97 -16.08
C TYR A 315 2.28 -4.11 -14.57
N ASP A 316 2.77 -3.09 -13.88
CA ASP A 316 2.78 -3.01 -12.42
C ASP A 316 1.47 -2.40 -11.97
N LEU A 317 0.59 -3.27 -11.42
CA LEU A 317 -0.83 -2.94 -11.30
C LEU A 317 -1.12 -1.78 -10.35
N ALA A 318 -0.40 -1.66 -9.27
CA ALA A 318 -0.50 -0.53 -8.37
C ALA A 318 0.76 -0.42 -7.53
N ASN A 319 1.39 0.75 -7.55
CA ASN A 319 2.51 1.06 -6.66
C ASN A 319 2.08 1.02 -5.21
N GLU A 320 2.76 0.23 -4.40
CA GLU A 320 2.64 0.22 -2.94
C GLU A 320 1.20 0.27 -2.41
N PRO A 321 0.33 -0.71 -2.74
CA PRO A 321 -1.06 -0.67 -2.31
C PRO A 321 -1.17 -0.68 -0.77
N VAL A 322 -2.09 0.14 -0.23
CA VAL A 322 -2.32 0.27 1.22
C VAL A 322 -3.79 0.05 1.53
N GLU A 323 -4.07 -1.01 2.27
CA GLU A 323 -5.42 -1.41 2.69
C GLU A 323 -5.70 -0.95 4.14
N ASP A 324 -5.65 0.35 4.42
CA ASP A 324 -5.95 0.85 5.77
C ASP A 324 -7.42 0.65 6.14
N GLU A 325 -8.30 0.78 5.14
CA GLU A 325 -9.74 0.55 5.27
C GLU A 325 -10.27 -0.01 3.95
N VAL A 326 -11.08 -1.05 4.02
CA VAL A 326 -11.79 -1.59 2.86
C VAL A 326 -13.30 -1.41 3.09
N ALA A 327 -13.97 -0.61 2.26
CA ALA A 327 -15.40 -0.37 2.37
C ALA A 327 -16.23 -1.64 2.09
N GLU A 328 -17.48 -1.64 2.55
CA GLU A 328 -18.36 -2.83 2.50
C GLU A 328 -18.55 -3.41 1.11
N LEU A 329 -18.65 -2.56 0.10
CA LEU A 329 -18.85 -2.97 -1.28
C LEU A 329 -17.55 -3.01 -2.11
N ALA A 330 -16.41 -2.73 -1.48
CA ALA A 330 -15.11 -2.74 -2.13
C ALA A 330 -14.39 -4.10 -1.95
N ALA A 331 -13.59 -4.47 -2.94
CA ALA A 331 -12.71 -5.62 -2.88
C ALA A 331 -11.44 -5.27 -2.07
N ASP A 332 -10.89 -6.24 -1.36
CA ASP A 332 -9.51 -6.15 -0.84
C ASP A 332 -8.49 -6.25 -1.98
N TRP A 333 -7.21 -6.02 -1.66
CA TRP A 333 -6.17 -6.02 -2.68
C TRP A 333 -6.02 -7.38 -3.37
N GLN A 334 -6.11 -8.49 -2.64
CA GLN A 334 -6.02 -9.82 -3.24
C GLN A 334 -7.10 -10.03 -4.32
N GLU A 335 -8.33 -9.62 -4.06
CA GLU A 335 -9.45 -9.75 -4.99
C GLU A 335 -9.32 -8.72 -6.13
N LEU A 336 -9.01 -7.46 -5.83
CA LEU A 336 -8.89 -6.40 -6.82
C LEU A 336 -7.74 -6.68 -7.81
N ALA A 337 -6.58 -7.08 -7.31
CA ALA A 337 -5.43 -7.47 -8.13
C ALA A 337 -5.78 -8.67 -9.03
N ALA A 338 -6.49 -9.67 -8.51
CA ALA A 338 -6.92 -10.82 -9.31
C ALA A 338 -7.92 -10.41 -10.41
N ARG A 339 -8.84 -9.49 -10.13
CA ARG A 339 -9.79 -8.94 -11.13
C ARG A 339 -9.05 -8.17 -12.23
N ALA A 340 -8.12 -7.30 -11.84
CA ALA A 340 -7.31 -6.53 -12.78
C ALA A 340 -6.42 -7.44 -13.63
N ALA A 341 -5.73 -8.39 -13.01
CA ALA A 341 -4.88 -9.35 -13.71
C ALA A 341 -5.67 -10.17 -14.75
N ARG A 342 -6.85 -10.66 -14.41
CA ARG A 342 -7.74 -11.34 -15.37
C ARG A 342 -8.17 -10.42 -16.51
N ALA A 343 -8.49 -9.17 -16.21
CA ALA A 343 -8.90 -8.18 -17.21
C ALA A 343 -7.76 -7.84 -18.19
N VAL A 344 -6.53 -7.71 -17.69
CA VAL A 344 -5.32 -7.53 -18.53
C VAL A 344 -5.08 -8.79 -19.37
N ARG A 345 -5.07 -9.97 -18.77
CA ARG A 345 -4.72 -11.23 -19.44
C ARG A 345 -5.71 -11.62 -20.54
N ALA A 346 -6.97 -11.22 -20.42
CA ALA A 346 -7.97 -11.40 -21.47
C ALA A 346 -7.66 -10.60 -22.75
N ILE A 347 -6.84 -9.55 -22.66
CA ILE A 347 -6.47 -8.66 -23.76
C ILE A 347 -5.03 -8.91 -24.21
N ASP A 348 -4.13 -9.00 -23.26
CA ASP A 348 -2.69 -9.17 -23.46
C ASP A 348 -2.22 -10.51 -22.87
N ARG A 349 -1.79 -11.40 -23.77
CA ARG A 349 -1.36 -12.76 -23.41
C ARG A 349 0.16 -12.88 -23.20
N LYS A 350 0.93 -11.81 -23.43
CA LYS A 350 2.40 -11.85 -23.53
C LYS A 350 3.10 -11.21 -22.33
N HIS A 351 2.75 -9.95 -22.05
CA HIS A 351 3.49 -9.15 -21.07
C HIS A 351 3.26 -9.65 -19.62
N ALA A 352 4.25 -9.46 -18.79
CA ALA A 352 4.15 -9.79 -17.38
C ALA A 352 3.07 -8.94 -16.68
N ILE A 353 2.39 -9.51 -15.70
CA ILE A 353 1.54 -8.78 -14.78
C ILE A 353 2.29 -8.75 -13.46
N ILE A 354 2.61 -7.57 -12.96
CA ILE A 354 3.43 -7.37 -11.78
C ILE A 354 2.52 -7.02 -10.62
N ILE A 355 2.67 -7.75 -9.50
CA ILE A 355 1.85 -7.61 -8.31
C ILE A 355 2.74 -7.33 -7.11
N GLU A 356 2.51 -6.21 -6.47
CA GLU A 356 3.07 -5.89 -5.17
C GLU A 356 2.15 -6.42 -4.05
N PRO A 357 2.67 -6.84 -2.89
CA PRO A 357 1.84 -7.10 -1.73
C PRO A 357 1.27 -5.79 -1.17
N ALA A 358 0.13 -5.85 -0.50
CA ALA A 358 -0.36 -4.74 0.32
C ALA A 358 0.69 -4.33 1.39
N GLN A 359 0.46 -3.21 2.07
CA GLN A 359 1.40 -2.62 3.04
C GLN A 359 2.70 -2.10 2.39
N TRP A 360 2.55 -1.20 1.41
CA TRP A 360 3.66 -0.46 0.80
C TRP A 360 4.67 -1.30 0.02
N GLY A 361 4.25 -2.42 -0.55
CA GLY A 361 5.18 -3.32 -1.24
C GLY A 361 6.24 -3.96 -0.33
N ASP A 362 6.10 -3.84 1.01
CA ASP A 362 7.05 -4.40 1.98
C ASP A 362 7.15 -5.93 1.82
N PRO A 363 8.34 -6.53 1.82
CA PRO A 363 8.51 -7.98 1.68
C PRO A 363 7.65 -8.81 2.64
N LYS A 364 7.42 -8.33 3.87
CA LYS A 364 6.56 -9.03 4.85
C LYS A 364 5.11 -9.19 4.39
N GLY A 365 4.63 -8.31 3.51
CA GLY A 365 3.29 -8.39 2.95
C GLY A 365 3.05 -9.64 2.10
N LEU A 366 4.11 -10.26 1.57
CA LEU A 366 4.02 -11.54 0.86
C LEU A 366 3.54 -12.70 1.74
N LYS A 367 3.69 -12.59 3.05
CA LYS A 367 3.14 -13.58 4.00
C LYS A 367 1.61 -13.63 3.98
N GLU A 368 0.98 -12.60 3.46
CA GLU A 368 -0.49 -12.45 3.38
C GLU A 368 -0.99 -12.35 1.93
N LEU A 369 -0.14 -12.60 0.97
CA LEU A 369 -0.48 -12.67 -0.45
C LEU A 369 -0.50 -14.13 -0.92
N ARG A 370 -1.58 -14.52 -1.59
CA ARG A 370 -1.63 -15.80 -2.32
C ARG A 370 -1.29 -15.56 -3.78
N PRO A 371 -0.55 -16.47 -4.43
CA PRO A 371 -0.36 -16.39 -5.87
C PRO A 371 -1.70 -16.26 -6.60
N LEU A 372 -1.76 -15.36 -7.58
CA LEU A 372 -2.95 -15.20 -8.38
C LEU A 372 -3.12 -16.40 -9.31
N ASP A 373 -4.37 -16.82 -9.49
CA ASP A 373 -4.73 -17.85 -10.47
C ASP A 373 -4.89 -17.23 -11.87
N VAL A 374 -3.80 -16.65 -12.35
CA VAL A 374 -3.67 -16.01 -13.66
C VAL A 374 -2.28 -16.31 -14.18
N PRO A 375 -2.09 -16.75 -15.43
CA PRO A 375 -0.77 -17.01 -15.98
C PRO A 375 0.04 -15.72 -16.19
N GLY A 376 1.35 -15.83 -16.11
CA GLY A 376 2.26 -14.74 -16.44
C GLY A 376 2.36 -13.64 -15.38
N VAL A 377 2.26 -14.00 -14.11
CA VAL A 377 2.40 -13.08 -12.98
C VAL A 377 3.83 -13.11 -12.45
N VAL A 378 4.37 -11.94 -12.18
CA VAL A 378 5.62 -11.66 -11.47
C VAL A 378 5.26 -10.92 -10.18
N TYR A 379 5.96 -11.21 -9.08
CA TYR A 379 5.70 -10.56 -7.81
C TYR A 379 6.79 -9.56 -7.49
N SER A 380 6.39 -8.36 -7.10
CA SER A 380 7.32 -7.27 -6.80
C SER A 380 7.30 -6.95 -5.31
N VAL A 381 8.46 -6.55 -4.79
CA VAL A 381 8.59 -5.95 -3.46
C VAL A 381 9.49 -4.74 -3.52
N HIS A 382 9.32 -3.83 -2.57
CA HIS A 382 10.16 -2.65 -2.39
C HIS A 382 11.09 -2.84 -1.19
N MET A 383 12.36 -2.45 -1.32
CA MET A 383 13.36 -2.63 -0.28
C MET A 383 13.92 -1.30 0.22
N TYR A 384 13.29 -0.78 1.26
CA TYR A 384 13.73 0.43 1.95
C TYR A 384 14.04 0.20 3.44
N LEU A 385 14.06 -1.07 3.90
CA LEU A 385 14.36 -1.37 5.29
C LEU A 385 15.87 -1.24 5.57
N PRO A 386 16.25 -0.62 6.71
CA PRO A 386 15.37 0.07 7.67
C PRO A 386 15.02 1.48 7.20
N HIS A 387 13.73 1.79 7.16
CA HIS A 387 13.20 3.05 6.63
C HIS A 387 13.81 4.30 7.33
N ALA A 388 14.08 4.22 8.63
CA ALA A 388 14.74 5.28 9.39
C ALA A 388 16.12 5.66 8.81
N PHE A 389 16.83 4.71 8.17
CA PHE A 389 18.10 4.97 7.51
C PHE A 389 17.91 5.45 6.07
N THR A 390 17.13 4.71 5.28
CA THR A 390 17.00 4.99 3.84
C THR A 390 16.34 6.33 3.56
N HIS A 391 15.46 6.82 4.46
CA HIS A 391 14.72 8.08 4.33
C HIS A 391 15.15 9.16 5.35
N GLN A 392 16.29 9.00 6.01
CA GLN A 392 16.72 9.97 7.01
C GLN A 392 16.86 11.38 6.45
N GLY A 393 16.28 12.35 7.16
CA GLY A 393 16.29 13.74 6.76
C GLY A 393 15.45 14.09 5.53
N VAL A 394 14.56 13.19 5.06
CA VAL A 394 13.54 13.49 4.04
C VAL A 394 12.33 14.15 4.69
N HIS A 395 11.67 13.48 5.61
CA HIS A 395 10.52 13.99 6.35
C HIS A 395 10.84 14.26 7.82
N ASP A 396 11.78 13.51 8.40
CA ASP A 396 12.24 13.69 9.78
C ASP A 396 13.15 14.91 9.90
N LYS A 397 12.72 15.89 10.70
CA LYS A 397 13.47 17.10 11.02
C LYS A 397 14.27 16.98 12.33
N SER A 398 14.34 15.80 12.94
CA SER A 398 15.02 15.58 14.24
C SER A 398 16.54 15.78 14.18
N GLY A 399 17.12 15.81 12.99
CA GLY A 399 18.57 15.88 12.79
C GLY A 399 19.30 14.57 13.11
N LYS A 400 18.61 13.50 13.47
CA LYS A 400 19.23 12.19 13.69
C LYS A 400 19.85 11.67 12.42
N GLN A 401 21.06 11.14 12.55
CA GLN A 401 21.78 10.51 11.45
C GLN A 401 22.11 9.06 11.80
N TRP A 402 21.84 8.18 10.88
CA TRP A 402 22.10 6.76 10.99
C TRP A 402 23.14 6.32 9.97
N ALA A 403 24.10 5.50 10.40
CA ALA A 403 25.10 4.90 9.52
C ALA A 403 24.83 3.40 9.33
N TYR A 404 25.04 2.92 8.11
CA TYR A 404 24.96 1.51 7.77
C TYR A 404 26.36 0.98 7.35
N PRO A 405 26.75 -0.24 7.79
CA PRO A 405 26.10 -1.04 8.82
C PRO A 405 26.20 -0.40 10.20
N GLY A 406 25.22 -0.66 11.08
CA GLY A 406 25.19 -0.07 12.42
C GLY A 406 23.90 -0.29 13.19
N GLU A 407 23.84 0.36 14.35
CA GLU A 407 22.62 0.44 15.15
C GLU A 407 21.70 1.50 14.55
N ILE A 408 20.49 1.11 14.12
CA ILE A 408 19.52 2.01 13.50
C ILE A 408 18.18 1.81 14.19
N ALA A 409 17.66 2.87 14.81
CA ALA A 409 16.38 2.83 15.53
C ALA A 409 16.26 1.67 16.55
N GLY A 410 17.33 1.40 17.31
CA GLY A 410 17.34 0.38 18.36
C GLY A 410 17.54 -1.06 17.88
N LYS A 411 17.92 -1.25 16.62
CA LYS A 411 18.21 -2.58 16.06
C LYS A 411 19.51 -2.54 15.25
N ARG A 412 20.33 -3.59 15.36
CA ARG A 412 21.49 -3.80 14.51
C ARG A 412 21.07 -4.09 13.08
N TRP A 413 21.60 -3.33 12.11
CA TRP A 413 21.43 -3.56 10.69
C TRP A 413 22.78 -3.75 10.00
N ASP A 414 22.90 -4.87 9.32
CA ASP A 414 24.00 -5.27 8.47
C ASP A 414 23.42 -6.16 7.35
N LYS A 415 24.27 -6.73 6.51
CA LYS A 415 23.83 -7.56 5.38
C LYS A 415 22.94 -8.72 5.80
N ALA A 416 23.27 -9.40 6.91
CA ALA A 416 22.46 -10.51 7.41
C ALA A 416 21.06 -10.04 7.87
N ALA A 417 20.96 -8.87 8.48
CA ALA A 417 19.66 -8.28 8.84
C ALA A 417 18.83 -7.87 7.62
N LEU A 418 19.48 -7.44 6.52
CA LEU A 418 18.79 -7.17 5.25
C LEU A 418 18.30 -8.47 4.58
N GLU A 419 19.11 -9.52 4.58
CA GLU A 419 18.70 -10.85 4.11
C GLU A 419 17.50 -11.39 4.90
N ALA A 420 17.52 -11.26 6.23
CA ALA A 420 16.40 -11.64 7.08
C ALA A 420 15.12 -10.84 6.78
N ALA A 421 15.25 -9.55 6.45
CA ALA A 421 14.11 -8.71 6.05
C ALA A 421 13.50 -9.14 4.70
N LEU A 422 14.31 -9.69 3.80
CA LEU A 422 13.90 -10.20 2.48
C LEU A 422 13.45 -11.68 2.51
N GLN A 423 13.62 -12.36 3.63
CA GLN A 423 13.25 -13.78 3.79
C GLN A 423 11.81 -14.10 3.33
N PRO A 424 10.78 -13.25 3.58
CA PRO A 424 9.43 -13.51 3.04
C PRO A 424 9.37 -13.62 1.52
N ALA A 425 10.20 -12.87 0.78
CA ALA A 425 10.28 -12.96 -0.68
C ALA A 425 10.98 -14.27 -1.13
N VAL A 426 12.02 -14.69 -0.43
CA VAL A 426 12.69 -15.99 -0.66
C VAL A 426 11.71 -17.13 -0.45
N GLU A 427 10.99 -17.14 0.67
CA GLU A 427 10.00 -18.16 1.01
C GLU A 427 8.86 -18.21 -0.03
N PHE A 428 8.38 -17.04 -0.47
CA PHE A 428 7.33 -16.94 -1.49
C PHE A 428 7.81 -17.52 -2.83
N GLN A 429 9.02 -17.13 -3.27
CA GLN A 429 9.65 -17.65 -4.49
C GLN A 429 9.78 -19.18 -4.43
N GLN A 430 10.32 -19.72 -3.35
CA GLN A 430 10.55 -21.16 -3.18
C GLN A 430 9.24 -21.95 -3.10
N ARG A 431 8.28 -21.45 -2.30
CA ARG A 431 7.01 -22.13 -2.08
C ARG A 431 6.13 -22.21 -3.32
N TYR A 432 6.17 -21.18 -4.17
CA TYR A 432 5.23 -21.03 -5.27
C TYR A 432 5.87 -21.11 -6.65
N GLY A 433 7.18 -21.25 -6.74
CA GLY A 433 7.89 -21.22 -8.01
C GLY A 433 7.68 -19.88 -8.73
N ALA A 434 7.62 -18.77 -7.98
CA ALA A 434 7.33 -17.44 -8.50
C ALA A 434 8.63 -16.68 -8.82
N HIS A 435 8.61 -15.77 -9.80
CA HIS A 435 9.69 -14.82 -10.01
C HIS A 435 9.47 -13.58 -9.16
N ILE A 436 10.55 -13.10 -8.53
CA ILE A 436 10.54 -11.87 -7.73
C ILE A 436 11.25 -10.75 -8.51
N TYR A 437 10.66 -9.59 -8.46
CA TYR A 437 11.18 -8.34 -8.96
C TYR A 437 11.28 -7.32 -7.82
N ILE A 438 12.40 -6.64 -7.68
CA ILE A 438 12.56 -5.54 -6.73
C ILE A 438 12.19 -4.25 -7.45
N GLY A 439 10.94 -3.80 -7.27
CA GLY A 439 10.37 -2.63 -7.97
C GLY A 439 11.04 -1.34 -7.58
N GLU A 440 11.37 -1.19 -6.31
CA GLU A 440 12.08 -0.03 -5.79
C GLU A 440 13.05 -0.41 -4.67
N PHE A 441 14.20 0.23 -4.67
CA PHE A 441 15.12 0.29 -3.54
C PHE A 441 16.03 1.50 -3.67
N SER A 442 16.39 2.11 -2.57
CA SER A 442 17.32 3.22 -2.52
C SER A 442 17.84 3.48 -1.11
N ALA A 443 18.80 4.38 -0.98
CA ALA A 443 19.19 5.02 0.26
C ALA A 443 19.51 6.48 -0.02
N ILE A 444 19.05 7.36 0.84
CA ILE A 444 19.27 8.80 0.70
C ILE A 444 20.77 9.12 0.57
N ARG A 445 21.14 9.95 -0.41
CA ARG A 445 22.54 10.20 -0.77
C ARG A 445 23.40 10.80 0.33
N TRP A 446 22.80 11.56 1.25
CA TRP A 446 23.48 12.18 2.40
C TRP A 446 23.58 11.28 3.64
N ALA A 447 23.33 9.98 3.49
CA ALA A 447 23.61 9.04 4.57
C ALA A 447 25.12 9.04 4.88
N PRO A 448 25.52 9.22 6.17
CA PRO A 448 26.88 9.57 6.53
C PRO A 448 27.90 8.46 6.24
N LYS A 449 29.16 8.85 6.05
CA LYS A 449 30.33 7.94 5.99
C LYS A 449 30.24 6.90 4.86
N GLY A 450 29.72 7.25 3.70
CA GLY A 450 29.54 6.32 2.58
C GLY A 450 28.53 5.18 2.85
N SER A 451 27.64 5.37 3.81
CA SER A 451 26.67 4.35 4.22
C SER A 451 25.69 3.99 3.11
N ALA A 452 25.27 4.97 2.29
CA ALA A 452 24.39 4.69 1.15
C ALA A 452 25.04 3.73 0.15
N TYR A 453 26.33 3.90 -0.16
CA TYR A 453 27.06 2.97 -1.02
C TYR A 453 27.08 1.55 -0.46
N ARG A 454 27.44 1.39 0.83
CA ARG A 454 27.51 0.06 1.44
C ARG A 454 26.15 -0.62 1.49
N TYR A 455 25.10 0.13 1.79
CA TYR A 455 23.73 -0.39 1.77
C TYR A 455 23.33 -0.86 0.37
N LEU A 456 23.53 -0.03 -0.66
CA LEU A 456 23.21 -0.38 -2.04
C LEU A 456 23.98 -1.60 -2.53
N ARG A 457 25.27 -1.69 -2.20
CA ARG A 457 26.09 -2.86 -2.53
C ARG A 457 25.50 -4.12 -1.92
N ASP A 458 25.20 -4.10 -0.63
CA ASP A 458 24.76 -5.28 0.10
C ASP A 458 23.36 -5.73 -0.38
N VAL A 459 22.41 -4.82 -0.61
CA VAL A 459 21.07 -5.21 -1.12
C VAL A 459 21.13 -5.72 -2.55
N ILE A 460 21.93 -5.11 -3.43
CA ILE A 460 22.09 -5.60 -4.82
C ILE A 460 22.71 -6.99 -4.83
N GLU A 461 23.75 -7.24 -4.03
CA GLU A 461 24.36 -8.57 -3.91
C GLU A 461 23.34 -9.63 -3.46
N ILE A 462 22.43 -9.28 -2.53
CA ILE A 462 21.34 -10.17 -2.11
C ILE A 462 20.38 -10.44 -3.29
N PHE A 463 19.91 -9.41 -4.00
CA PHE A 463 19.01 -9.58 -5.14
C PHE A 463 19.61 -10.48 -6.22
N GLU A 464 20.88 -10.25 -6.53
CA GLU A 464 21.62 -11.04 -7.52
C GLU A 464 21.77 -12.50 -7.11
N SER A 465 22.04 -12.78 -5.82
CA SER A 465 22.19 -14.14 -5.31
C SER A 465 20.89 -14.96 -5.42
N HIS A 466 19.72 -14.31 -5.31
CA HIS A 466 18.41 -14.95 -5.44
C HIS A 466 17.85 -14.97 -6.86
N GLY A 467 18.54 -14.35 -7.80
CA GLY A 467 18.08 -14.38 -9.16
C GLY A 467 17.00 -13.34 -9.48
N TRP A 468 16.86 -12.28 -8.70
CA TRP A 468 15.81 -11.27 -8.83
C TRP A 468 16.20 -10.16 -9.81
N ASP A 469 15.20 -9.69 -10.58
CA ASP A 469 15.32 -8.48 -11.38
C ASP A 469 15.11 -7.27 -10.48
N TRP A 470 15.64 -6.09 -10.86
CA TRP A 470 15.52 -4.93 -10.00
C TRP A 470 15.59 -3.58 -10.71
N THR A 471 14.93 -2.58 -10.12
CA THR A 471 15.02 -1.16 -10.48
C THR A 471 15.38 -0.31 -9.28
N TYR A 472 16.45 0.45 -9.43
CA TYR A 472 16.90 1.43 -8.46
C TYR A 472 16.00 2.68 -8.46
N HIS A 473 15.68 3.25 -7.33
CA HIS A 473 14.96 4.51 -7.21
C HIS A 473 15.93 5.64 -6.85
N ALA A 474 16.30 6.57 -7.77
CA ALA A 474 15.82 6.69 -9.13
C ALA A 474 16.88 7.36 -10.03
N PHE A 475 16.72 7.22 -11.34
CA PHE A 475 17.55 7.91 -12.31
C PHE A 475 16.93 9.26 -12.69
N ARG A 476 17.63 10.35 -12.39
CA ARG A 476 17.29 11.75 -12.77
C ARG A 476 15.87 12.18 -12.40
N GLU A 477 15.36 11.73 -11.28
CA GLU A 477 14.05 12.13 -10.74
C GLU A 477 14.20 13.22 -9.68
N TRP A 478 14.83 12.90 -8.56
CA TRP A 478 15.07 13.81 -7.45
C TRP A 478 16.51 13.66 -6.96
N SER A 479 17.18 14.80 -6.71
CA SER A 479 18.59 14.79 -6.29
C SER A 479 18.87 13.99 -5.03
N GLY A 480 17.90 13.83 -4.14
CA GLY A 480 18.04 13.06 -2.89
C GLY A 480 18.27 11.56 -3.11
N TRP A 481 17.68 10.98 -4.13
CA TRP A 481 17.87 9.57 -4.51
C TRP A 481 18.99 9.37 -5.55
N SER A 482 19.41 10.44 -6.20
CA SER A 482 20.34 10.35 -7.32
C SER A 482 21.71 9.81 -6.95
N VAL A 483 22.23 8.89 -7.75
CA VAL A 483 23.60 8.42 -7.67
C VAL A 483 24.59 9.36 -8.36
N GLU A 484 24.12 10.25 -9.25
CA GLU A 484 24.94 11.24 -9.94
C GLU A 484 25.34 12.44 -9.05
N HIS A 485 24.76 12.58 -7.83
CA HIS A 485 25.03 13.67 -6.89
C HIS A 485 25.91 13.21 -5.72
N GLY A 486 26.78 14.08 -5.22
CA GLY A 486 27.59 13.81 -4.04
C GLY A 486 26.78 13.69 -2.73
N GLU A 487 27.48 13.42 -1.61
CA GLU A 487 26.83 13.20 -0.29
C GLU A 487 26.39 14.51 0.39
N ASP A 488 26.89 15.67 -0.04
CA ASP A 488 26.47 16.96 0.53
C ASP A 488 25.03 17.29 0.16
N LYS A 489 24.13 17.25 1.14
CA LYS A 489 22.70 17.54 0.98
C LYS A 489 22.43 18.93 0.39
N ALA A 490 23.27 19.92 0.73
CA ALA A 490 23.11 21.30 0.26
C ALA A 490 23.48 21.47 -1.21
N ASN A 491 24.40 20.64 -1.72
CA ASN A 491 24.77 20.67 -3.13
C ASN A 491 23.79 19.88 -3.99
N THR A 492 23.01 20.58 -4.81
CA THR A 492 21.99 20.00 -5.71
C THR A 492 22.49 19.84 -7.16
N GLN A 493 23.79 20.08 -7.42
CA GLN A 493 24.38 19.85 -8.72
C GLN A 493 24.94 18.43 -8.83
N PRO A 494 24.85 17.79 -9.99
CA PRO A 494 25.53 16.51 -10.22
C PRO A 494 27.05 16.64 -9.97
N SER A 495 27.63 15.55 -9.53
CA SER A 495 29.08 15.45 -9.34
C SER A 495 29.78 15.55 -10.71
N PRO A 496 30.90 16.28 -10.83
CA PRO A 496 31.68 16.37 -12.06
C PRO A 496 32.31 15.03 -12.47
N THR A 497 32.40 14.08 -11.55
CA THR A 497 32.91 12.73 -11.77
C THR A 497 31.92 11.70 -11.18
N PRO A 498 31.84 10.49 -11.75
CA PRO A 498 30.97 9.44 -11.23
C PRO A 498 31.20 9.17 -9.74
N THR A 499 30.14 9.22 -8.95
CA THR A 499 30.19 8.86 -7.52
C THR A 499 30.41 7.35 -7.35
N GLU A 500 30.81 6.90 -6.15
CA GLU A 500 30.96 5.46 -5.88
C GLU A 500 29.62 4.71 -6.04
N ARG A 501 28.49 5.35 -5.76
CA ARG A 501 27.14 4.77 -5.96
C ARG A 501 26.79 4.66 -7.45
N GLU A 502 27.17 5.63 -8.26
CA GLU A 502 27.02 5.56 -9.72
C GLU A 502 27.89 4.46 -10.31
N LYS A 503 29.18 4.40 -9.92
CA LYS A 503 30.10 3.35 -10.35
C LYS A 503 29.54 1.95 -10.03
N LEU A 504 29.03 1.75 -8.81
CA LEU A 504 28.41 0.50 -8.39
C LEU A 504 27.25 0.09 -9.32
N LEU A 505 26.32 0.98 -9.61
CA LEU A 505 25.22 0.67 -10.54
C LEU A 505 25.72 0.35 -11.94
N ARG A 506 26.66 1.12 -12.45
CA ARG A 506 27.24 0.91 -13.80
C ARG A 506 28.01 -0.40 -13.91
N GLU A 507 28.70 -0.84 -12.86
CA GLU A 507 29.36 -2.15 -12.79
C GLU A 507 28.34 -3.30 -12.94
N TRP A 508 27.17 -3.18 -12.30
CA TRP A 508 26.12 -4.17 -12.45
C TRP A 508 25.44 -4.08 -13.82
N PHE A 509 25.20 -2.88 -14.34
CA PHE A 509 24.62 -2.69 -15.66
C PHE A 509 25.55 -3.17 -16.78
N ALA A 510 26.86 -3.11 -16.60
CA ALA A 510 27.81 -3.65 -17.57
C ALA A 510 27.62 -5.16 -17.84
N LYS A 511 27.01 -5.90 -16.90
CA LYS A 511 26.68 -7.32 -17.04
C LYS A 511 25.38 -7.57 -17.81
N ASN A 512 24.62 -6.52 -18.15
CA ASN A 512 23.34 -6.64 -18.84
C ASN A 512 23.52 -7.10 -20.29
N ARG A 513 22.58 -7.94 -20.73
CA ARG A 513 22.33 -8.20 -22.14
C ARG A 513 21.12 -7.37 -22.59
N LYS A 514 21.17 -6.92 -23.84
CA LYS A 514 20.06 -6.21 -24.47
C LYS A 514 19.05 -7.21 -25.03
N PRO A 515 17.77 -6.83 -25.16
CA PRO A 515 16.77 -7.65 -25.84
C PRO A 515 17.21 -8.01 -27.27
N ALA A 516 16.85 -9.21 -27.73
CA ALA A 516 17.26 -9.72 -29.04
C ALA A 516 16.83 -8.84 -30.23
N TRP A 517 15.76 -8.07 -30.07
CA TRP A 517 15.30 -7.12 -31.10
C TRP A 517 16.13 -5.82 -31.12
N HIS A 518 16.91 -5.52 -30.11
CA HIS A 518 17.82 -4.39 -30.07
C HIS A 518 19.05 -4.73 -30.93
N ARG A 519 19.18 -4.06 -32.06
CA ARG A 519 20.41 -4.11 -32.87
C ARG A 519 21.27 -2.94 -32.41
N ALA A 520 22.47 -3.21 -31.95
CA ALA A 520 23.45 -2.14 -31.73
C ALA A 520 23.63 -1.36 -33.05
N PRO A 521 23.70 -0.03 -33.01
CA PRO A 521 23.92 0.80 -34.20
C PRO A 521 25.25 0.49 -34.88
#